data_002cd9598ede2ea0221742b28b3cdd5b
#
_entry.id   002cd9598ede2ea0221742b28b3cdd5b
#
_cell.length_a   1.000
_cell.length_b   1.000
_cell.length_c   1.000
_cell.angle_alpha   90.00
_cell.angle_beta   90.00
_cell.angle_gamma   90.00
#
_symmetry.space_group_name_H-M   'P 1'
#
loop_
_entity.id
_entity.type
_entity.pdbx_description
1 polymer ?
#
loop_
_entity_poly.entity_id
_entity_poly.type
_entity_poly.pdbx_seq_one_letter_code
_entity_poly.pdbx_strand_id
1 'polypeptide(L)'
;MTYGPIDFLALEFETDKLKGEILPEILDLVQKKIVRVIDLVVIQKYEDGHHEAVEMEQLAPDLLAVLDPLEVEVSGIVQVEDIDNIAAAMENGTTAAILLVENLWAIRFGEAVVRADGRVLHYERIPFTVVNEVMEILDKAEG
;
A
#
# COMPACT_ATOMS: atom_id res chain seq x y z
N MET A 1 -10.88 10.36 18.08
CA MET A 1 -9.67 9.61 17.65
C MET A 1 -9.12 10.23 16.37
N THR A 2 -7.84 10.51 16.35
CA THR A 2 -7.19 11.13 15.19
C THR A 2 -6.62 10.07 14.28
N TYR A 3 -6.89 10.21 12.98
CA TYR A 3 -6.32 9.35 11.96
C TYR A 3 -5.17 10.05 11.25
N GLY A 4 -4.17 9.29 10.85
CA GLY A 4 -3.06 9.80 10.02
C GLY A 4 -3.40 9.76 8.53
N PRO A 5 -2.51 10.31 7.71
CA PRO A 5 -2.69 10.23 6.26
C PRO A 5 -2.65 8.77 5.78
N ILE A 6 -3.45 8.48 4.76
CA ILE A 6 -3.58 7.14 4.19
C ILE A 6 -2.98 7.14 2.80
N ASP A 7 -2.11 6.16 2.53
CA ASP A 7 -1.59 5.88 1.20
C ASP A 7 -2.40 4.77 0.55
N PHE A 8 -2.73 4.95 -0.72
CA PHE A 8 -3.33 3.94 -1.56
C PHE A 8 -2.22 3.37 -2.44
N LEU A 9 -1.90 2.08 -2.24
CA LEU A 9 -0.86 1.40 -3.01
C LEU A 9 -1.49 0.27 -3.82
N ALA A 10 -1.20 0.24 -5.11
CA ALA A 10 -1.59 -0.86 -5.98
C ALA A 10 -0.31 -1.46 -6.58
N LEU A 11 -0.06 -2.72 -6.26
CA LEU A 11 1.17 -3.43 -6.63
C LEU A 11 0.81 -4.63 -7.49
N GLU A 12 1.50 -4.78 -8.63
CA GLU A 12 1.27 -5.88 -9.57
C GLU A 12 2.44 -6.84 -9.55
N PHE A 13 2.14 -8.15 -9.56
CA PHE A 13 3.13 -9.22 -9.55
C PHE A 13 2.76 -10.29 -10.55
N GLU A 14 3.76 -10.96 -11.09
CA GLU A 14 3.53 -12.25 -11.71
C GLU A 14 3.01 -13.20 -10.63
N THR A 15 1.95 -13.95 -10.93
CA THR A 15 1.18 -14.70 -9.92
C THR A 15 2.04 -15.66 -9.08
N ASP A 16 3.06 -16.26 -9.67
CA ASP A 16 3.97 -17.19 -8.98
C ASP A 16 5.05 -16.50 -8.14
N LYS A 17 5.20 -15.19 -8.26
CA LYS A 17 6.25 -14.44 -7.55
C LYS A 17 5.74 -13.65 -6.34
N LEU A 18 4.47 -13.81 -5.99
CA LEU A 18 3.88 -13.13 -4.84
C LEU A 18 4.39 -13.70 -3.50
N LYS A 19 5.33 -14.60 -3.54
CA LYS A 19 5.86 -15.27 -2.34
C LYS A 19 7.07 -14.50 -1.83
N GLY A 20 6.98 -13.92 -0.66
CA GLY A 20 8.18 -13.78 -0.05
C GLY A 20 8.59 -12.45 0.55
N GLU A 21 9.37 -11.59 -0.06
CA GLU A 21 10.12 -10.53 0.61
C GLU A 21 9.28 -9.30 0.97
N ILE A 22 8.18 -9.07 0.27
CA ILE A 22 7.37 -7.86 0.45
C ILE A 22 6.56 -7.91 1.75
N LEU A 23 5.98 -9.05 2.05
CA LEU A 23 5.11 -9.19 3.23
C LEU A 23 5.89 -9.07 4.56
N PRO A 24 7.08 -9.67 4.73
CA PRO A 24 7.90 -9.43 5.91
C PRO A 24 8.27 -7.97 6.10
N GLU A 25 8.53 -7.23 5.04
CA GLU A 25 8.85 -5.80 5.11
C GLU A 25 7.69 -4.98 5.64
N ILE A 26 6.48 -5.21 5.12
CA ILE A 26 5.31 -4.47 5.62
C ILE A 26 4.95 -4.89 7.05
N LEU A 27 5.13 -6.17 7.38
CA LEU A 27 4.90 -6.66 8.74
C LEU A 27 5.85 -5.99 9.75
N ASP A 28 7.11 -5.79 9.38
CA ASP A 28 8.07 -5.08 10.22
C ASP A 28 7.62 -3.66 10.51
N LEU A 29 7.14 -2.95 9.50
CA LEU A 29 6.61 -1.58 9.65
C LEU A 29 5.38 -1.55 10.57
N VAL A 30 4.51 -2.54 10.46
CA VAL A 30 3.33 -2.67 11.32
C VAL A 30 3.73 -2.96 12.76
N GLN A 31 4.66 -3.88 12.98
CA GLN A 31 5.14 -4.25 14.31
C GLN A 31 5.83 -3.09 15.02
N LYS A 32 6.56 -2.27 14.28
CA LYS A 32 7.21 -1.06 14.79
C LYS A 32 6.25 0.12 14.99
N LYS A 33 4.97 -0.06 14.66
CA LYS A 33 3.93 0.96 14.77
C LYS A 33 4.22 2.22 13.94
N ILE A 34 4.91 2.04 12.83
CA ILE A 34 5.17 3.13 11.86
C ILE A 34 3.95 3.32 10.97
N VAL A 35 3.34 2.21 10.55
CA VAL A 35 2.13 2.20 9.72
C VAL A 35 1.11 1.22 10.27
N ARG A 36 -0.14 1.34 9.80
CA ARG A 36 -1.20 0.38 10.02
C ARG A 36 -1.85 0.05 8.69
N VAL A 37 -2.06 -1.22 8.41
CA VAL A 37 -2.79 -1.64 7.21
C VAL A 37 -4.29 -1.54 7.52
N ILE A 38 -4.99 -0.68 6.79
CA ILE A 38 -6.43 -0.44 6.98
C ILE A 38 -7.25 -1.37 6.12
N ASP A 39 -6.79 -1.66 4.90
CA ASP A 39 -7.49 -2.54 3.98
C ASP A 39 -6.50 -3.24 3.07
N LEU A 40 -6.89 -4.42 2.61
CA LEU A 40 -6.11 -5.22 1.68
C LEU A 40 -7.08 -5.94 0.75
N VAL A 41 -6.89 -5.74 -0.54
CA VAL A 41 -7.66 -6.44 -1.57
C VAL A 41 -6.68 -7.07 -2.55
N VAL A 42 -6.90 -8.34 -2.87
CA VAL A 42 -6.10 -9.07 -3.88
C VAL A 42 -6.96 -9.25 -5.11
N ILE A 43 -6.41 -8.91 -6.28
CA ILE A 43 -7.08 -9.04 -7.57
C ILE A 43 -6.30 -10.04 -8.40
N GLN A 44 -6.99 -11.03 -8.97
CA GLN A 44 -6.41 -11.93 -9.97
C GLN A 44 -6.97 -11.57 -11.33
N LYS A 45 -6.10 -11.36 -12.31
CA LYS A 45 -6.49 -11.16 -13.70
C LYS A 45 -6.03 -12.37 -14.52
N TYR A 46 -6.99 -13.05 -15.13
CA TYR A 46 -6.74 -14.31 -15.84
C TYR A 46 -6.28 -14.04 -17.28
N GLU A 47 -5.81 -15.11 -17.93
CA GLU A 47 -5.28 -15.02 -19.30
C GLU A 47 -6.31 -14.53 -20.32
N ASP A 48 -7.59 -14.78 -20.07
CA ASP A 48 -8.68 -14.31 -20.94
C ASP A 48 -9.07 -12.85 -20.71
N GLY A 49 -8.45 -12.18 -19.74
CA GLY A 49 -8.68 -10.78 -19.43
C GLY A 49 -9.73 -10.51 -18.37
N HIS A 50 -10.47 -11.52 -17.89
CA HIS A 50 -11.40 -11.29 -16.79
C HIS A 50 -10.63 -11.20 -15.46
N HIS A 51 -11.20 -10.53 -14.48
CA HIS A 51 -10.57 -10.35 -13.17
C HIS A 51 -11.57 -10.68 -12.05
N GLU A 52 -11.00 -11.06 -10.91
CA GLU A 52 -11.77 -11.32 -9.68
C GLU A 52 -11.03 -10.70 -8.48
N ALA A 53 -11.79 -10.07 -7.60
CA ALA A 53 -11.28 -9.74 -6.27
C ALA A 53 -11.34 -11.00 -5.43
N VAL A 54 -10.23 -11.35 -4.81
CA VAL A 54 -10.11 -12.58 -4.01
C VAL A 54 -10.24 -12.21 -2.54
N GLU A 55 -11.22 -12.82 -1.87
CA GLU A 55 -11.37 -12.68 -0.42
C GLU A 55 -10.19 -13.33 0.30
N MET A 56 -9.80 -12.78 1.45
CA MET A 56 -8.67 -13.31 2.22
C MET A 56 -8.84 -14.81 2.54
N GLU A 57 -10.06 -15.22 2.84
CA GLU A 57 -10.36 -16.62 3.16
C GLU A 57 -10.15 -17.57 1.99
N GLN A 58 -10.15 -17.07 0.76
CA GLN A 58 -9.93 -17.84 -0.46
C GLN A 58 -8.46 -17.93 -0.87
N LEU A 59 -7.58 -17.22 -0.16
CA LEU A 59 -6.15 -17.24 -0.45
C LEU A 59 -5.54 -18.57 0.00
N ALA A 60 -4.42 -18.93 -0.65
CA ALA A 60 -3.66 -20.12 -0.25
C ALA A 60 -3.24 -20.03 1.22
N PRO A 61 -3.25 -21.17 1.96
CA PRO A 61 -2.94 -21.17 3.39
C PRO A 61 -1.62 -20.53 3.77
N ASP A 62 -0.58 -20.70 2.97
CA ASP A 62 0.73 -20.08 3.19
C ASP A 62 0.67 -18.55 3.08
N LEU A 63 -0.12 -18.05 2.15
CA LEU A 63 -0.32 -16.61 1.98
C LEU A 63 -1.16 -16.04 3.13
N LEU A 64 -2.22 -16.74 3.54
CA LEU A 64 -3.01 -16.38 4.71
C LEU A 64 -2.15 -16.29 5.97
N ALA A 65 -1.27 -17.26 6.19
CA ALA A 65 -0.40 -17.29 7.36
C ALA A 65 0.52 -16.06 7.43
N VAL A 66 0.92 -15.51 6.28
CA VAL A 66 1.74 -14.30 6.22
C VAL A 66 0.88 -13.05 6.45
N LEU A 67 -0.36 -13.04 5.98
CA LEU A 67 -1.26 -11.88 6.09
C LEU A 67 -1.93 -11.75 7.45
N ASP A 68 -2.24 -12.87 8.12
CA ASP A 68 -2.89 -12.87 9.44
C ASP A 68 -2.23 -11.95 10.48
N PRO A 69 -0.89 -11.94 10.61
CA PRO A 69 -0.25 -11.07 11.58
C PRO A 69 -0.44 -9.57 11.32
N LEU A 70 -0.88 -9.17 10.13
CA LEU A 70 -1.15 -7.76 9.81
C LEU A 70 -2.42 -7.25 10.48
N GLU A 71 -3.29 -8.15 10.95
CA GLU A 71 -4.55 -7.82 11.62
C GLU A 71 -5.42 -6.85 10.81
N VAL A 72 -5.53 -7.10 9.51
CA VAL A 72 -6.28 -6.23 8.61
C VAL A 72 -7.76 -6.36 8.88
N GLU A 73 -8.39 -5.23 9.23
CA GLU A 73 -9.84 -5.15 9.30
C GLU A 73 -10.37 -4.70 7.93
N VAL A 74 -11.40 -5.37 7.43
CA VAL A 74 -12.02 -4.97 6.17
C VAL A 74 -12.77 -3.66 6.41
N SER A 75 -12.22 -2.56 5.89
CA SER A 75 -12.76 -1.23 6.12
C SER A 75 -13.85 -0.84 5.11
N GLY A 76 -13.87 -1.49 3.94
CA GLY A 76 -14.76 -1.12 2.86
C GLY A 76 -14.41 0.19 2.16
N ILE A 77 -13.25 0.75 2.43
CA ILE A 77 -12.79 1.99 1.80
C ILE A 77 -12.45 1.75 0.33
N VAL A 78 -11.88 0.57 -0.01
CA VAL A 78 -11.63 0.20 -1.39
C VAL A 78 -12.99 -0.14 -2.04
N GLN A 79 -13.33 0.59 -3.09
CA GLN A 79 -14.59 0.45 -3.80
C GLN A 79 -14.43 -0.46 -5.02
N VAL A 80 -15.54 -1.02 -5.51
CA VAL A 80 -15.56 -1.84 -6.73
C VAL A 80 -14.96 -1.08 -7.93
N GLU A 81 -15.23 0.22 -8.02
CA GLU A 81 -14.68 1.07 -9.08
C GLU A 81 -13.15 1.13 -9.01
N ASP A 82 -12.56 1.20 -7.82
CA ASP A 82 -11.11 1.17 -7.64
C ASP A 82 -10.53 -0.16 -8.14
N ILE A 83 -11.18 -1.26 -7.79
CA ILE A 83 -10.78 -2.61 -8.22
C ILE A 83 -10.82 -2.70 -9.74
N ASP A 84 -11.89 -2.24 -10.37
CA ASP A 84 -12.05 -2.27 -11.83
C ASP A 84 -10.99 -1.42 -12.52
N ASN A 85 -10.68 -0.25 -11.99
CA ASN A 85 -9.66 0.65 -12.55
C ASN A 85 -8.27 0.04 -12.47
N ILE A 86 -7.92 -0.59 -11.35
CA ILE A 86 -6.62 -1.26 -11.18
C ILE A 86 -6.56 -2.48 -12.11
N ALA A 87 -7.63 -3.28 -12.17
CA ALA A 87 -7.68 -4.46 -13.05
C ALA A 87 -7.50 -4.07 -14.52
N ALA A 88 -8.04 -2.94 -14.94
CA ALA A 88 -7.88 -2.44 -16.31
C ALA A 88 -6.42 -2.12 -16.63
N ALA A 89 -5.64 -1.70 -15.65
CA ALA A 89 -4.21 -1.40 -15.81
C ALA A 89 -3.31 -2.63 -15.72
N MET A 90 -3.82 -3.75 -15.22
CA MET A 90 -3.06 -4.99 -15.05
C MET A 90 -2.85 -5.72 -16.37
N GLU A 91 -1.75 -6.45 -16.46
CA GLU A 91 -1.55 -7.41 -17.54
C GLU A 91 -2.31 -8.70 -17.26
N ASN A 92 -2.72 -9.40 -18.33
CA ASN A 92 -3.38 -10.69 -18.19
C ASN A 92 -2.43 -11.71 -17.52
N GLY A 93 -2.97 -12.55 -16.65
CA GLY A 93 -2.18 -13.57 -15.97
C GLY A 93 -1.38 -13.05 -14.76
N THR A 94 -1.70 -11.86 -14.26
CA THR A 94 -1.01 -11.28 -13.10
C THR A 94 -1.93 -11.20 -11.89
N THR A 95 -1.31 -10.91 -10.74
CA THR A 95 -1.99 -10.69 -9.47
C THR A 95 -1.61 -9.31 -8.96
N ALA A 96 -2.57 -8.54 -8.47
CA ALA A 96 -2.31 -7.25 -7.84
C ALA A 96 -2.79 -7.26 -6.40
N ALA A 97 -2.09 -6.51 -5.56
CA ALA A 97 -2.52 -6.23 -4.20
C ALA A 97 -2.79 -4.74 -4.06
N ILE A 98 -3.98 -4.40 -3.56
CA ILE A 98 -4.31 -3.03 -3.18
C ILE A 98 -4.20 -2.94 -1.66
N LEU A 99 -3.36 -2.03 -1.19
CA LEU A 99 -3.13 -1.79 0.23
C LEU A 99 -3.50 -0.35 0.58
N LEU A 100 -4.32 -0.19 1.61
CA LEU A 100 -4.52 1.11 2.25
C LEU A 100 -3.71 1.13 3.54
N VAL A 101 -2.77 2.04 3.61
CA VAL A 101 -1.80 2.11 4.71
C VAL A 101 -1.90 3.47 5.39
N GLU A 102 -2.21 3.46 6.68
CA GLU A 102 -2.22 4.67 7.51
C GLU A 102 -0.83 4.93 8.08
N ASN A 103 -0.38 6.16 7.99
CA ASN A 103 0.93 6.59 8.48
C ASN A 103 0.83 7.02 9.93
N LEU A 104 1.06 6.10 10.86
CA LEU A 104 0.96 6.34 12.29
C LEU A 104 2.00 7.35 12.79
N TRP A 105 3.19 7.33 12.19
CA TRP A 105 4.25 8.28 12.52
C TRP A 105 3.82 9.74 12.34
N ALA A 106 2.98 9.99 11.33
CA ALA A 106 2.50 11.34 11.02
C ALA A 106 1.56 11.87 12.10
N ILE A 107 0.83 11.00 12.78
CA ILE A 107 -0.03 11.38 13.91
C ILE A 107 0.81 11.95 15.04
N ARG A 108 1.84 11.22 15.47
CA ARG A 108 2.72 11.65 16.56
C ARG A 108 3.45 12.94 16.23
N PHE A 109 3.91 13.04 15.00
CA PHE A 109 4.57 14.26 14.51
C PHE A 109 3.60 15.44 14.51
N GLY A 110 2.39 15.26 13.99
CA GLY A 110 1.36 16.29 13.98
C GLY A 110 0.97 16.76 15.37
N GLU A 111 0.83 15.84 16.33
CA GLU A 111 0.56 16.16 17.72
C GLU A 111 1.68 16.98 18.34
N ALA A 112 2.92 16.67 18.03
CA ALA A 112 4.08 17.44 18.50
C ALA A 112 4.09 18.85 17.92
N VAL A 113 3.70 19.01 16.65
CA VAL A 113 3.55 20.34 16.03
C VAL A 113 2.50 21.17 16.78
N VAL A 114 1.36 20.57 17.11
CA VAL A 114 0.29 21.26 17.87
C VAL A 114 0.78 21.64 19.27
N ARG A 115 1.51 20.77 19.97
CA ARG A 115 2.07 21.09 21.28
C ARG A 115 3.08 22.23 21.25
N ALA A 116 3.71 22.45 20.10
CA ALA A 116 4.64 23.57 19.91
C ALA A 116 3.95 24.85 19.39
N ASP A 117 2.62 24.91 19.49
CA ASP A 117 1.79 25.98 18.97
C ASP A 117 1.90 26.17 17.45
N GLY A 118 2.30 25.12 16.74
CA GLY A 118 2.43 25.11 15.30
C GLY A 118 1.17 24.57 14.61
N ARG A 119 1.20 24.64 13.30
CA ARG A 119 0.17 24.02 12.44
C ARG A 119 0.80 23.57 11.12
N VAL A 120 0.23 22.56 10.52
CA VAL A 120 0.65 22.07 9.21
C VAL A 120 0.03 22.96 8.14
N LEU A 121 0.88 23.66 7.36
CA LEU A 121 0.41 24.49 6.24
C LEU A 121 0.23 23.69 4.97
N HIS A 122 1.03 22.63 4.79
CA HIS A 122 0.99 21.81 3.59
C HIS A 122 1.57 20.43 3.89
N TYR A 123 0.94 19.41 3.34
CA TYR A 123 1.41 18.03 3.41
C TYR A 123 1.15 17.37 2.06
N GLU A 124 2.19 16.80 1.46
CA GLU A 124 2.09 16.13 0.18
C GLU A 124 3.06 14.97 0.12
N ARG A 125 2.62 13.86 -0.46
CA ARG A 125 3.46 12.72 -0.74
C ARG A 125 3.95 12.80 -2.19
N ILE A 126 5.26 12.86 -2.40
CA ILE A 126 5.85 12.88 -3.74
C ILE A 126 6.19 11.45 -4.12
N PRO A 127 5.67 10.92 -5.25
CA PRO A 127 5.97 9.54 -5.67
C PRO A 127 7.46 9.32 -5.87
N PHE A 128 7.95 8.14 -5.51
CA PHE A 128 9.37 7.80 -5.59
C PHE A 128 9.93 7.93 -7.00
N THR A 129 9.12 7.67 -8.02
CA THR A 129 9.52 7.83 -9.43
C THR A 129 9.90 9.26 -9.75
N VAL A 130 9.11 10.22 -9.25
CA VAL A 130 9.40 11.66 -9.42
C VAL A 130 10.65 12.05 -8.63
N VAL A 131 10.78 11.57 -7.39
CA VAL A 131 11.94 11.85 -6.54
C VAL A 131 13.22 11.34 -7.22
N ASN A 132 13.20 10.11 -7.74
CA ASN A 132 14.36 9.52 -8.41
C ASN A 132 14.75 10.30 -9.68
N GLU A 133 13.79 10.76 -10.47
CA GLU A 133 14.03 11.60 -11.63
C GLU A 133 14.74 12.90 -11.25
N VAL A 134 14.23 13.59 -10.25
CA VAL A 134 14.81 14.86 -9.78
C VAL A 134 16.21 14.63 -9.24
N MET A 135 16.45 13.59 -8.46
CA MET A 135 17.77 13.28 -7.90
C MET A 135 18.79 12.94 -8.98
N GLU A 136 18.40 12.24 -10.03
CA GLU A 136 19.26 11.98 -11.19
C GLU A 136 19.69 13.27 -11.89
N ILE A 137 18.76 14.19 -12.07
CA ILE A 137 19.05 15.50 -12.69
C ILE A 137 20.04 16.29 -11.81
N LEU A 138 19.83 16.31 -10.50
CA LEU A 138 20.71 17.01 -9.56
C LEU A 138 22.12 16.40 -9.52
N ASP A 139 22.22 15.07 -9.52
CA ASP A 139 23.50 14.36 -9.54
C ASP A 139 24.29 14.67 -10.82
N LYS A 140 23.63 14.72 -11.98
CA LYS A 140 24.25 15.09 -13.25
C LYS A 140 24.70 16.54 -13.27
N ALA A 141 23.96 17.45 -12.62
CA ALA A 141 24.31 18.86 -12.55
C ALA A 141 25.56 19.11 -11.66
N GLU A 142 25.78 18.26 -10.66
CA GLU A 142 26.95 18.34 -9.78
C GLU A 142 28.18 17.65 -10.37
N GLY A 143 27.96 16.75 -11.29
CA GLY A 143 29.03 16.01 -11.97
C GLY A 143 29.55 16.76 -13.19
#